data_f3ed722faed6fea9675bcccb7d7ea2d4
#
_entry.id   f3ed722faed6fea9675bcccb7d7ea2d4
#
_cell.length_a   1.000
_cell.length_b   1.000
_cell.length_c   1.000
_cell.angle_alpha   90.00
_cell.angle_beta   90.00
_cell.angle_gamma   90.00
#
_symmetry.space_group_name_H-M   'P 1'
#
loop_
_entity.id
_entity.type
_entity.pdbx_description
1 polymer ?
#
loop_
_entity_poly.entity_id
_entity_poly.type
_entity_poly.pdbx_seq_one_letter_code
_entity_poly.pdbx_strand_id
1 'polypeptide(L)'
;MADDSEILRQESLTRLSSLLESIDGAKVTLIGDTMLDRYHHGFANNLNSTAPVPVLKILDSDESPGASAHIAIGLTSFGMDVSFHTAIGDDIESKSIISTLKSMDVRSENIIQVKDRSTLTKIRFFGSRESLLDRSQILLQADRGPNEPLETSVSDSLIESARSNIPDSCALVISDYDKGVVSNDGAQTLIATANEKAIPVIVDPKLTGLEKSRGATVVIFEKRGMSLLSRRIGLDDDEAAKRLLEEYSWDGILVLGGIHGIHLHQKDHDSIFMPCMAPTADQQIGMHDAAATSLAAALGSGLDLYDAALLASAACDCVLSASTGRDYIDRATLGLWLDELAWQMRISDR
;
A
#
# COMPACT_ATOMS: atom_id res chain seq x y z
N MET A 1 -24.49 -17.10 23.29
CA MET A 1 -23.29 -17.86 22.90
C MET A 1 -22.69 -17.09 21.74
N ALA A 2 -21.43 -16.70 21.85
CA ALA A 2 -20.75 -16.05 20.73
C ALA A 2 -20.79 -17.00 19.51
N ASP A 3 -20.97 -16.43 18.32
CA ASP A 3 -20.91 -17.17 17.06
C ASP A 3 -19.45 -17.60 16.81
N ASP A 4 -19.24 -18.73 16.15
CA ASP A 4 -17.90 -19.25 15.85
C ASP A 4 -17.03 -18.21 15.12
N SER A 5 -17.65 -17.33 14.33
CA SER A 5 -16.97 -16.20 13.64
C SER A 5 -16.47 -15.12 14.60
N GLU A 6 -17.20 -14.84 15.69
CA GLU A 6 -16.80 -13.85 16.71
C GLU A 6 -15.63 -14.38 17.55
N ILE A 7 -15.66 -15.69 17.89
CA ILE A 7 -14.55 -16.33 18.61
C ILE A 7 -13.27 -16.28 17.77
N LEU A 8 -13.36 -16.67 16.49
CA LEU A 8 -12.23 -16.63 15.56
C LEU A 8 -11.64 -15.21 15.47
N ARG A 9 -12.49 -14.20 15.32
CA ARG A 9 -12.06 -12.81 15.24
C ARG A 9 -11.37 -12.33 16.51
N GLN A 10 -11.87 -12.72 17.69
CA GLN A 10 -11.26 -12.36 18.97
C GLN A 10 -9.88 -13.02 19.17
N GLU A 11 -9.74 -14.28 18.79
CA GLU A 11 -8.45 -14.99 18.80
C GLU A 11 -7.46 -14.33 17.85
N SER A 12 -7.92 -13.95 16.64
CA SER A 12 -7.11 -13.23 15.66
C SER A 12 -6.61 -11.90 16.20
N LEU A 13 -7.49 -11.09 16.79
CA LEU A 13 -7.07 -9.80 17.39
C LEU A 13 -6.01 -9.99 18.48
N THR A 14 -6.11 -11.07 19.27
CA THR A 14 -5.10 -11.41 20.29
C THR A 14 -3.76 -11.77 19.66
N ARG A 15 -3.77 -12.59 18.58
CA ARG A 15 -2.53 -12.92 17.84
C ARG A 15 -1.90 -11.68 17.21
N LEU A 16 -2.72 -10.80 16.64
CA LEU A 16 -2.25 -9.56 15.99
C LEU A 16 -1.65 -8.58 17.00
N SER A 17 -2.24 -8.41 18.19
CA SER A 17 -1.64 -7.59 19.24
C SER A 17 -0.28 -8.15 19.68
N SER A 18 -0.17 -9.47 19.86
CA SER A 18 1.10 -10.15 20.20
C SER A 18 2.14 -10.02 19.07
N LEU A 19 1.70 -10.07 17.81
CA LEU A 19 2.56 -9.83 16.65
C LEU A 19 3.21 -8.46 16.72
N LEU A 20 2.40 -7.41 16.93
CA LEU A 20 2.91 -6.03 16.99
C LEU A 20 3.94 -5.83 18.12
N GLU A 21 3.86 -6.61 19.20
CA GLU A 21 4.84 -6.56 20.29
C GLU A 21 6.17 -7.25 19.94
N SER A 22 6.16 -8.24 19.04
CA SER A 22 7.30 -9.15 18.78
C SER A 22 7.99 -8.98 17.43
N ILE A 23 7.50 -8.12 16.54
CA ILE A 23 7.94 -8.03 15.14
C ILE A 23 9.31 -7.36 14.95
N ASP A 24 9.87 -6.75 15.98
CA ASP A 24 11.12 -5.97 15.90
C ASP A 24 12.26 -6.73 15.22
N GLY A 25 12.90 -6.07 14.24
CA GLY A 25 14.05 -6.60 13.52
C GLY A 25 13.75 -7.68 12.46
N ALA A 26 12.48 -8.03 12.25
CA ALA A 26 12.10 -8.93 11.16
C ALA A 26 12.46 -8.29 9.82
N LYS A 27 13.20 -9.02 8.98
CA LYS A 27 13.69 -8.48 7.70
C LYS A 27 12.64 -8.62 6.60
N VAL A 28 12.48 -7.56 5.80
CA VAL A 28 11.59 -7.55 4.62
C VAL A 28 12.37 -7.07 3.40
N THR A 29 12.23 -7.75 2.28
CA THR A 29 12.67 -7.24 0.99
C THR A 29 11.50 -6.51 0.33
N LEU A 30 11.70 -5.22 0.02
CA LEU A 30 10.73 -4.38 -0.69
C LEU A 30 11.36 -3.86 -1.99
N ILE A 31 10.66 -4.08 -3.09
CA ILE A 31 11.04 -3.52 -4.40
C ILE A 31 9.84 -2.86 -5.06
N GLY A 32 10.06 -1.71 -5.68
CA GLY A 32 8.96 -1.05 -6.41
C GLY A 32 9.25 0.37 -6.83
N ASP A 33 8.28 0.94 -7.53
CA ASP A 33 8.34 2.32 -7.98
C ASP A 33 8.13 3.28 -6.81
N THR A 34 8.95 4.33 -6.76
CA THR A 34 8.88 5.41 -5.76
C THR A 34 8.45 6.70 -6.42
N MET A 35 7.67 7.50 -5.69
CA MET A 35 7.25 8.83 -6.12
C MET A 35 7.28 9.82 -4.96
N LEU A 36 7.24 11.11 -5.30
CA LEU A 36 6.96 12.18 -4.36
C LEU A 36 5.49 12.57 -4.50
N ASP A 37 4.73 12.50 -3.42
CA ASP A 37 3.41 13.10 -3.33
C ASP A 37 3.56 14.52 -2.79
N ARG A 38 3.05 15.51 -3.54
CA ARG A 38 3.07 16.93 -3.17
C ARG A 38 1.64 17.45 -3.09
N TYR A 39 1.34 18.11 -2.00
CA TYR A 39 0.01 18.62 -1.70
C TYR A 39 0.05 20.14 -1.57
N HIS A 40 -0.85 20.82 -2.26
CA HIS A 40 -1.07 22.25 -2.12
C HIS A 40 -2.47 22.50 -1.61
N HIS A 41 -2.61 23.15 -0.47
CA HIS A 41 -3.87 23.46 0.17
C HIS A 41 -4.17 24.95 0.13
N GLY A 42 -5.43 25.32 -0.12
CA GLY A 42 -5.78 26.73 -0.16
C GLY A 42 -7.24 27.03 -0.45
N PHE A 43 -7.49 28.32 -0.77
CA PHE A 43 -8.82 28.81 -1.10
C PHE A 43 -8.99 29.01 -2.61
N ALA A 44 -10.14 28.56 -3.12
CA ALA A 44 -10.55 28.70 -4.52
C ALA A 44 -11.81 29.56 -4.65
N ASN A 45 -11.73 30.82 -4.18
CA ASN A 45 -12.86 31.74 -4.14
C ASN A 45 -13.12 32.42 -5.49
N ASN A 46 -12.13 32.50 -6.38
CA ASN A 46 -12.18 33.25 -7.61
C ASN A 46 -12.00 32.37 -8.86
N LEU A 47 -12.55 32.84 -9.97
CA LEU A 47 -12.25 32.31 -11.29
C LEU A 47 -11.16 33.12 -11.98
N ASN A 48 -10.42 32.48 -12.87
CA ASN A 48 -9.46 33.15 -13.72
C ASN A 48 -10.17 34.15 -14.65
N SER A 49 -9.55 35.29 -14.96
CA SER A 49 -10.14 36.34 -15.78
C SER A 49 -10.26 35.97 -17.26
N THR A 50 -9.48 35.02 -17.74
CA THR A 50 -9.41 34.63 -19.17
C THR A 50 -9.93 33.24 -19.47
N ALA A 51 -10.19 32.41 -18.43
CA ALA A 51 -10.71 31.08 -18.57
C ALA A 51 -11.63 30.71 -17.40
N PRO A 52 -12.67 29.90 -17.59
CA PRO A 52 -13.62 29.48 -16.53
C PRO A 52 -13.02 28.41 -15.62
N VAL A 53 -11.83 28.65 -15.07
CA VAL A 53 -11.12 27.75 -14.18
C VAL A 53 -10.92 28.39 -12.81
N PRO A 54 -10.97 27.65 -11.70
CA PRO A 54 -10.72 28.18 -10.37
C PRO A 54 -9.27 28.68 -10.24
N VAL A 55 -9.09 29.76 -9.47
CA VAL A 55 -7.78 30.22 -9.02
C VAL A 55 -7.59 29.79 -7.58
N LEU A 56 -6.63 28.89 -7.36
CA LEU A 56 -6.26 28.45 -6.02
C LEU A 56 -5.23 29.42 -5.42
N LYS A 57 -5.59 30.06 -4.31
CA LYS A 57 -4.64 30.78 -3.47
C LYS A 57 -4.03 29.77 -2.50
N ILE A 58 -2.81 29.31 -2.80
CA ILE A 58 -2.09 28.33 -1.97
C ILE A 58 -1.74 29.01 -0.63
N LEU A 59 -2.09 28.36 0.46
CA LEU A 59 -1.82 28.77 1.84
C LEU A 59 -0.76 27.88 2.48
N ASP A 60 -0.77 26.59 2.14
CA ASP A 60 0.13 25.60 2.68
C ASP A 60 0.54 24.60 1.60
N SER A 61 1.74 24.04 1.76
CA SER A 61 2.28 23.05 0.83
C SER A 61 3.07 22.01 1.60
N ASP A 62 2.71 20.75 1.37
CA ASP A 62 3.33 19.61 1.99
C ASP A 62 3.81 18.62 0.95
N GLU A 63 4.78 17.79 1.33
CA GLU A 63 5.21 16.68 0.50
C GLU A 63 5.61 15.47 1.34
N SER A 64 5.43 14.27 0.77
CA SER A 64 5.83 13.01 1.39
C SER A 64 6.27 12.00 0.33
N PRO A 65 7.19 11.07 0.69
CA PRO A 65 7.45 9.91 -0.14
C PRO A 65 6.19 9.07 -0.31
N GLY A 66 5.92 8.61 -1.53
CA GLY A 66 4.74 7.81 -1.88
C GLY A 66 5.09 6.48 -2.53
N ALA A 67 4.08 5.64 -2.75
CA ALA A 67 4.19 4.30 -3.30
C ALA A 67 5.16 3.43 -2.48
N SER A 68 6.10 2.71 -3.09
CA SER A 68 7.02 1.82 -2.37
C SER A 68 7.79 2.51 -1.22
N ALA A 69 8.07 3.82 -1.34
CA ALA A 69 8.72 4.57 -0.27
C ALA A 69 7.80 4.76 0.95
N HIS A 70 6.49 4.92 0.74
CA HIS A 70 5.51 4.98 1.82
C HIS A 70 5.39 3.64 2.56
N ILE A 71 5.42 2.51 1.81
CA ILE A 71 5.47 1.16 2.38
C ILE A 71 6.76 0.98 3.21
N ALA A 72 7.91 1.44 2.70
CA ALA A 72 9.19 1.34 3.42
C ALA A 72 9.13 2.05 4.78
N ILE A 73 8.52 3.25 4.83
CA ILE A 73 8.31 4.00 6.08
C ILE A 73 7.38 3.22 7.02
N GLY A 74 6.26 2.70 6.52
CA GLY A 74 5.32 1.91 7.31
C GLY A 74 5.96 0.68 7.94
N LEU A 75 6.70 -0.12 7.16
CA LEU A 75 7.42 -1.30 7.64
C LEU A 75 8.47 -0.94 8.71
N THR A 76 9.24 0.13 8.49
CA THR A 76 10.22 0.62 9.48
C THR A 76 9.52 1.11 10.75
N SER A 77 8.36 1.77 10.63
CA SER A 77 7.54 2.21 11.77
C SER A 77 6.95 1.05 12.57
N PHE A 78 6.85 -0.14 11.97
CA PHE A 78 6.49 -1.37 12.68
C PHE A 78 7.69 -2.00 13.41
N GLY A 79 8.90 -1.48 13.23
CA GLY A 79 10.14 -2.00 13.79
C GLY A 79 10.83 -3.05 12.90
N MET A 80 10.36 -3.21 11.66
CA MET A 80 10.94 -4.17 10.70
C MET A 80 12.22 -3.61 10.06
N ASP A 81 13.12 -4.50 9.68
CA ASP A 81 14.36 -4.18 8.96
C ASP A 81 14.13 -4.29 7.44
N VAL A 82 14.07 -3.14 6.76
CA VAL A 82 13.66 -3.09 5.36
C VAL A 82 14.86 -2.98 4.42
N SER A 83 15.01 -3.98 3.53
CA SER A 83 15.88 -3.88 2.35
C SER A 83 15.07 -3.29 1.21
N PHE A 84 15.21 -1.97 0.99
CA PHE A 84 14.37 -1.20 0.08
C PHE A 84 15.06 -0.94 -1.26
N HIS A 85 14.51 -1.46 -2.35
CA HIS A 85 15.05 -1.39 -3.71
C HIS A 85 14.17 -0.55 -4.63
N THR A 86 14.68 0.56 -5.14
CA THR A 86 13.94 1.46 -6.04
C THR A 86 14.88 2.30 -6.89
N ALA A 87 14.33 2.94 -7.94
CA ALA A 87 15.02 3.93 -8.76
C ALA A 87 14.29 5.28 -8.69
N ILE A 88 15.03 6.35 -8.47
CA ILE A 88 14.57 7.74 -8.48
C ILE A 88 15.45 8.59 -9.41
N GLY A 89 15.03 9.79 -9.74
CA GLY A 89 15.85 10.74 -10.52
C GLY A 89 17.02 11.33 -9.73
N ASP A 90 17.79 12.18 -10.38
CA ASP A 90 18.80 13.04 -9.74
C ASP A 90 18.34 14.49 -9.78
N ASP A 91 17.28 14.79 -9.03
CA ASP A 91 16.62 16.08 -8.98
C ASP A 91 16.33 16.53 -7.53
N ILE A 92 15.61 17.63 -7.36
CA ILE A 92 15.26 18.14 -6.03
C ILE A 92 14.23 17.26 -5.34
N GLU A 93 13.35 16.64 -6.10
CA GLU A 93 12.32 15.73 -5.60
C GLU A 93 12.95 14.46 -4.99
N SER A 94 13.96 13.90 -5.64
CA SER A 94 14.71 12.75 -5.10
C SER A 94 15.43 13.08 -3.80
N LYS A 95 15.98 14.31 -3.68
CA LYS A 95 16.63 14.76 -2.44
C LYS A 95 15.64 14.87 -1.29
N SER A 96 14.43 15.36 -1.56
CA SER A 96 13.34 15.42 -0.58
C SER A 96 12.97 14.01 -0.10
N ILE A 97 12.76 13.06 -1.04
CA ILE A 97 12.48 11.65 -0.70
C ILE A 97 13.57 11.08 0.20
N ILE A 98 14.85 11.18 -0.22
CA ILE A 98 15.98 10.60 0.55
C ILE A 98 16.08 11.25 1.94
N SER A 99 15.88 12.57 2.02
CA SER A 99 15.93 13.29 3.30
C SER A 99 14.85 12.77 4.27
N THR A 100 13.63 12.60 3.76
CA THR A 100 12.51 12.08 4.57
C THR A 100 12.76 10.63 4.98
N LEU A 101 13.16 9.76 4.05
CA LEU A 101 13.47 8.36 4.35
C LEU A 101 14.54 8.23 5.45
N LYS A 102 15.60 9.06 5.37
CA LYS A 102 16.65 9.09 6.41
C LYS A 102 16.12 9.56 7.77
N SER A 103 15.24 10.56 7.78
CA SER A 103 14.63 11.04 9.04
C SER A 103 13.68 10.03 9.68
N MET A 104 13.23 9.04 8.91
CA MET A 104 12.35 7.94 9.32
C MET A 104 13.11 6.61 9.47
N ASP A 105 14.45 6.67 9.57
CA ASP A 105 15.34 5.53 9.76
C ASP A 105 15.25 4.44 8.65
N VAL A 106 14.71 4.79 7.48
CA VAL A 106 14.69 3.90 6.31
C VAL A 106 16.07 3.88 5.65
N ARG A 107 16.63 2.69 5.50
CA ARG A 107 17.92 2.51 4.81
C ARG A 107 17.79 2.81 3.31
N SER A 108 18.77 3.52 2.75
CA SER A 108 18.74 4.03 1.38
C SER A 108 19.87 3.51 0.47
N GLU A 109 20.63 2.51 0.91
CA GLU A 109 21.79 1.97 0.19
C GLU A 109 21.44 1.28 -1.14
N ASN A 110 20.20 0.78 -1.26
CA ASN A 110 19.72 0.11 -2.48
C ASN A 110 18.81 1.03 -3.33
N ILE A 111 18.82 2.34 -3.07
CA ILE A 111 18.12 3.34 -3.89
C ILE A 111 19.09 3.81 -4.99
N ILE A 112 18.74 3.55 -6.24
CA ILE A 112 19.53 4.00 -7.38
C ILE A 112 19.05 5.37 -7.85
N GLN A 113 19.93 6.37 -7.82
CA GLN A 113 19.68 7.68 -8.45
C GLN A 113 20.11 7.62 -9.91
N VAL A 114 19.15 7.82 -10.81
CA VAL A 114 19.37 7.75 -12.26
C VAL A 114 19.55 9.16 -12.80
N LYS A 115 20.76 9.40 -13.37
CA LYS A 115 21.10 10.68 -13.96
C LYS A 115 20.17 11.04 -15.11
N ASP A 116 19.85 12.33 -15.23
CA ASP A 116 18.96 12.90 -16.27
C ASP A 116 17.54 12.35 -16.29
N ARG A 117 17.15 11.56 -15.26
CA ARG A 117 15.79 11.08 -15.06
C ARG A 117 15.03 11.99 -14.07
N SER A 118 13.78 12.31 -14.38
CA SER A 118 12.90 13.01 -13.43
C SER A 118 12.30 12.02 -12.43
N THR A 119 12.29 12.38 -11.16
CA THR A 119 11.56 11.64 -10.12
C THR A 119 10.05 11.73 -10.37
N LEU A 120 9.35 10.62 -10.23
CA LEU A 120 7.90 10.59 -10.27
C LEU A 120 7.33 11.49 -9.19
N THR A 121 6.46 12.42 -9.56
CA THR A 121 5.84 13.36 -8.62
C THR A 121 4.36 13.50 -8.92
N LYS A 122 3.52 13.27 -7.92
CA LYS A 122 2.09 13.54 -7.99
C LYS A 122 1.78 14.81 -7.22
N ILE A 123 1.29 15.81 -7.92
CA ILE A 123 0.97 17.12 -7.35
C ILE A 123 -0.54 17.25 -7.25
N ARG A 124 -1.06 17.36 -6.03
CA ARG A 124 -2.49 17.52 -5.79
C ARG A 124 -2.80 18.89 -5.23
N PHE A 125 -3.76 19.55 -5.85
CA PHE A 125 -4.23 20.88 -5.46
C PHE A 125 -5.58 20.73 -4.77
N PHE A 126 -5.60 20.95 -3.45
CA PHE A 126 -6.79 20.94 -2.63
C PHE A 126 -7.31 22.35 -2.41
N GLY A 127 -8.57 22.53 -2.68
CA GLY A 127 -9.20 23.82 -2.49
C GLY A 127 -10.56 23.73 -1.84
N SER A 128 -10.87 24.75 -1.01
CA SER A 128 -12.19 24.98 -0.45
C SER A 128 -12.58 26.42 -0.72
N ARG A 129 -13.84 26.77 -0.45
CA ARG A 129 -14.21 28.16 -0.24
C ARG A 129 -13.79 28.58 1.17
N GLU A 130 -13.38 29.81 1.36
CA GLU A 130 -12.99 30.34 2.68
C GLU A 130 -14.10 30.20 3.73
N SER A 131 -15.37 30.22 3.29
CA SER A 131 -16.55 29.98 4.14
C SER A 131 -16.84 28.51 4.44
N LEU A 132 -16.10 27.56 3.86
CA LEU A 132 -16.30 26.11 3.95
C LEU A 132 -14.96 25.39 4.17
N LEU A 133 -14.22 25.82 5.18
CA LEU A 133 -12.86 25.34 5.49
C LEU A 133 -12.75 23.82 5.67
N ASP A 134 -13.80 23.20 6.18
CA ASP A 134 -13.93 21.76 6.45
C ASP A 134 -14.26 20.91 5.21
N ARG A 135 -14.49 21.54 4.05
CA ARG A 135 -14.86 20.87 2.79
C ARG A 135 -13.84 21.04 1.69
N SER A 136 -12.59 20.74 1.99
CA SER A 136 -11.56 20.72 0.99
C SER A 136 -11.70 19.53 0.03
N GLN A 137 -11.49 19.76 -1.26
CA GLN A 137 -11.53 18.73 -2.30
C GLN A 137 -10.41 18.90 -3.29
N ILE A 138 -10.03 17.83 -3.98
CA ILE A 138 -9.05 17.90 -5.06
C ILE A 138 -9.66 18.67 -6.23
N LEU A 139 -9.04 19.80 -6.60
CA LEU A 139 -9.42 20.61 -7.75
C LEU A 139 -8.66 20.19 -9.01
N LEU A 140 -7.41 19.77 -8.84
CA LEU A 140 -6.53 19.33 -9.91
C LEU A 140 -5.51 18.35 -9.37
N GLN A 141 -5.16 17.33 -10.15
CA GLN A 141 -3.97 16.54 -9.98
C GLN A 141 -3.09 16.73 -11.23
N ALA A 142 -1.80 16.96 -11.01
CA ALA A 142 -0.80 17.03 -12.06
C ALA A 142 0.29 15.99 -11.77
N ASP A 143 0.52 15.10 -12.72
CA ASP A 143 1.55 14.08 -12.60
C ASP A 143 2.78 14.49 -13.44
N ARG A 144 3.94 14.45 -12.83
CA ARG A 144 5.25 14.67 -13.47
C ARG A 144 6.08 13.40 -13.33
N GLY A 145 6.81 13.05 -14.36
CA GLY A 145 7.68 11.87 -14.32
C GLY A 145 8.56 11.77 -15.55
N PRO A 146 9.36 10.72 -15.65
CA PRO A 146 10.21 10.48 -16.80
C PRO A 146 9.34 10.17 -18.03
N ASN A 147 9.76 10.69 -19.19
CA ASN A 147 9.15 10.38 -20.49
C ASN A 147 9.61 9.01 -21.02
N GLU A 148 10.83 8.60 -20.63
CA GLU A 148 11.44 7.36 -21.10
C GLU A 148 11.31 6.26 -20.04
N PRO A 149 11.16 4.99 -20.44
CA PRO A 149 11.25 3.85 -19.54
C PRO A 149 12.56 3.86 -18.73
N LEU A 150 12.59 3.15 -17.61
CA LEU A 150 13.84 2.90 -16.90
C LEU A 150 14.76 2.01 -17.76
N GLU A 151 16.04 2.30 -17.80
CA GLU A 151 17.00 1.45 -18.49
C GLU A 151 16.99 0.03 -17.90
N THR A 152 16.98 -0.96 -18.78
CA THR A 152 16.94 -2.38 -18.38
C THR A 152 18.08 -2.74 -17.43
N SER A 153 19.28 -2.20 -17.66
CA SER A 153 20.46 -2.41 -16.81
C SER A 153 20.25 -1.97 -15.37
N VAL A 154 19.50 -0.88 -15.15
CA VAL A 154 19.15 -0.38 -13.80
C VAL A 154 18.10 -1.28 -13.15
N SER A 155 17.05 -1.66 -13.90
CA SER A 155 16.05 -2.62 -13.42
C SER A 155 16.69 -3.96 -13.04
N ASP A 156 17.52 -4.52 -13.92
CA ASP A 156 18.21 -5.80 -13.67
C ASP A 156 19.12 -5.74 -12.43
N SER A 157 19.81 -4.62 -12.23
CA SER A 157 20.65 -4.42 -11.03
C SER A 157 19.82 -4.39 -9.76
N LEU A 158 18.65 -3.74 -9.78
CA LEU A 158 17.71 -3.71 -8.64
C LEU A 158 17.12 -5.09 -8.36
N ILE A 159 16.73 -5.82 -9.40
CA ILE A 159 16.20 -7.18 -9.29
C ILE A 159 17.24 -8.12 -8.66
N GLU A 160 18.49 -8.09 -9.14
CA GLU A 160 19.55 -8.95 -8.60
C GLU A 160 19.89 -8.59 -7.14
N SER A 161 19.93 -7.30 -6.83
CA SER A 161 20.12 -6.83 -5.46
C SER A 161 18.98 -7.29 -4.54
N ALA A 162 17.71 -7.13 -4.96
CA ALA A 162 16.56 -7.61 -4.21
C ALA A 162 16.57 -9.13 -4.05
N ARG A 163 16.85 -9.88 -5.13
CA ARG A 163 16.93 -11.34 -5.13
C ARG A 163 17.92 -11.87 -4.09
N SER A 164 19.07 -11.20 -3.94
CA SER A 164 20.10 -11.59 -2.97
C SER A 164 19.68 -11.40 -1.51
N ASN A 165 18.70 -10.53 -1.24
CA ASN A 165 18.18 -10.26 0.12
C ASN A 165 16.99 -11.14 0.52
N ILE A 166 16.27 -11.73 -0.45
CA ILE A 166 15.09 -12.56 -0.19
C ILE A 166 15.36 -13.71 0.79
N PRO A 167 16.45 -14.50 0.67
CA PRO A 167 16.67 -15.67 1.55
C PRO A 167 16.72 -15.34 3.06
N ASP A 168 17.06 -14.10 3.40
CA ASP A 168 17.15 -13.62 4.79
C ASP A 168 15.90 -12.86 5.24
N SER A 169 14.88 -12.73 4.37
CA SER A 169 13.67 -11.97 4.61
C SER A 169 12.51 -12.86 5.05
N CYS A 170 11.64 -12.32 5.88
CA CYS A 170 10.39 -12.97 6.27
C CYS A 170 9.26 -12.74 5.25
N ALA A 171 9.35 -11.70 4.40
CA ALA A 171 8.40 -11.41 3.34
C ALA A 171 9.07 -10.69 2.17
N LEU A 172 8.50 -10.85 0.97
CA LEU A 172 8.79 -10.05 -0.23
C LEU A 172 7.59 -9.17 -0.55
N VAL A 173 7.82 -7.87 -0.72
CA VAL A 173 6.79 -6.91 -1.18
C VAL A 173 7.20 -6.33 -2.53
N ILE A 174 6.28 -6.39 -3.50
CA ILE A 174 6.43 -5.80 -4.83
C ILE A 174 5.34 -4.74 -5.02
N SER A 175 5.74 -3.46 -5.08
CA SER A 175 4.84 -2.33 -5.33
C SER A 175 5.06 -1.79 -6.74
N ASP A 176 4.23 -2.23 -7.69
CA ASP A 176 4.42 -1.96 -9.13
C ASP A 176 3.44 -0.90 -9.63
N TYR A 177 3.97 0.29 -9.91
CA TYR A 177 3.24 1.38 -10.55
C TYR A 177 3.48 1.48 -12.07
N ASP A 178 4.09 0.42 -12.64
CA ASP A 178 4.40 0.30 -14.07
C ASP A 178 5.31 1.45 -14.58
N LYS A 179 6.33 1.79 -13.75
CA LYS A 179 7.33 2.83 -14.07
C LYS A 179 8.72 2.26 -14.36
N GLY A 180 8.83 0.93 -14.38
CA GLY A 180 9.97 0.21 -14.92
C GLY A 180 10.96 -0.29 -13.88
N VAL A 181 10.75 -0.09 -12.59
CA VAL A 181 11.61 -0.68 -11.55
C VAL A 181 11.54 -2.20 -11.60
N VAL A 182 10.34 -2.75 -11.81
CA VAL A 182 10.13 -4.19 -11.86
C VAL A 182 9.69 -4.61 -13.26
N SER A 183 10.54 -5.37 -13.98
CA SER A 183 10.21 -6.00 -15.24
C SER A 183 9.38 -7.28 -15.04
N ASN A 184 8.73 -7.79 -16.11
CA ASN A 184 7.98 -9.06 -16.02
C ASN A 184 8.89 -10.22 -15.58
N ASP A 185 10.02 -10.40 -16.25
CA ASP A 185 10.96 -11.49 -15.95
C ASP A 185 11.60 -11.30 -14.57
N GLY A 186 11.88 -10.04 -14.21
CA GLY A 186 12.40 -9.71 -12.88
C GLY A 186 11.42 -10.07 -11.78
N ALA A 187 10.14 -9.69 -11.91
CA ALA A 187 9.10 -10.05 -10.94
C ALA A 187 9.01 -11.56 -10.76
N GLN A 188 8.98 -12.31 -11.87
CA GLN A 188 8.89 -13.77 -11.82
C GLN A 188 10.14 -14.40 -11.19
N THR A 189 11.32 -13.85 -11.42
CA THR A 189 12.57 -14.29 -10.78
C THR A 189 12.51 -14.09 -9.26
N LEU A 190 12.02 -12.94 -8.79
CA LEU A 190 11.88 -12.64 -7.36
C LEU A 190 10.84 -13.56 -6.70
N ILE A 191 9.65 -13.71 -7.32
CA ILE A 191 8.58 -14.55 -6.82
C ILE A 191 9.02 -16.01 -6.74
N ALA A 192 9.69 -16.54 -7.78
CA ALA A 192 10.22 -17.90 -7.77
C ALA A 192 11.23 -18.10 -6.63
N THR A 193 12.15 -17.12 -6.44
CA THR A 193 13.15 -17.17 -5.35
C THR A 193 12.49 -17.19 -3.96
N ALA A 194 11.43 -16.39 -3.75
CA ALA A 194 10.69 -16.36 -2.50
C ALA A 194 9.92 -17.67 -2.27
N ASN A 195 9.24 -18.19 -3.30
CA ASN A 195 8.48 -19.44 -3.22
C ASN A 195 9.35 -20.67 -2.93
N GLU A 196 10.57 -20.73 -3.47
CA GLU A 196 11.55 -21.77 -3.14
C GLU A 196 11.93 -21.81 -1.65
N LYS A 197 11.76 -20.70 -0.96
CA LYS A 197 12.05 -20.53 0.47
C LYS A 197 10.78 -20.50 1.35
N ALA A 198 9.62 -20.69 0.76
CA ALA A 198 8.31 -20.52 1.41
C ALA A 198 8.15 -19.13 2.07
N ILE A 199 8.72 -18.10 1.46
CA ILE A 199 8.60 -16.71 1.90
C ILE A 199 7.36 -16.10 1.23
N PRO A 200 6.41 -15.52 1.99
CA PRO A 200 5.22 -14.93 1.44
C PRO A 200 5.55 -13.73 0.54
N VAL A 201 4.80 -13.63 -0.55
CA VAL A 201 4.95 -12.58 -1.57
C VAL A 201 3.67 -11.74 -1.63
N ILE A 202 3.81 -10.47 -1.33
CA ILE A 202 2.74 -9.48 -1.40
C ILE A 202 2.96 -8.60 -2.63
N VAL A 203 1.97 -8.50 -3.50
CA VAL A 203 2.06 -7.67 -4.72
C VAL A 203 0.91 -6.68 -4.78
N ASP A 204 1.25 -5.41 -5.01
CA ASP A 204 0.31 -4.34 -5.41
C ASP A 204 0.52 -4.05 -6.91
N PRO A 205 -0.17 -4.78 -7.83
CA PRO A 205 0.08 -4.68 -9.24
C PRO A 205 -0.80 -3.63 -9.90
N LYS A 206 -0.35 -3.04 -11.00
CA LYS A 206 -1.23 -2.37 -11.94
C LYS A 206 -2.01 -3.40 -12.77
N LEU A 207 -3.27 -3.07 -13.11
CA LEU A 207 -4.14 -3.95 -13.90
C LEU A 207 -3.57 -4.30 -15.29
N THR A 208 -2.64 -3.50 -15.79
CA THR A 208 -1.89 -3.72 -17.03
C THR A 208 -0.74 -4.72 -16.88
N GLY A 209 -0.32 -5.03 -15.64
CA GLY A 209 0.85 -5.83 -15.32
C GLY A 209 0.56 -7.05 -14.46
N LEU A 210 -0.63 -7.67 -14.54
CA LEU A 210 -1.00 -8.80 -13.68
C LEU A 210 -0.06 -10.00 -13.81
N GLU A 211 0.53 -10.22 -14.99
CA GLU A 211 1.52 -11.29 -15.20
C GLU A 211 2.75 -11.15 -14.28
N LYS A 212 3.09 -9.93 -13.86
CA LYS A 212 4.18 -9.69 -12.90
C LYS A 212 3.90 -10.29 -11.52
N SER A 213 2.64 -10.54 -11.18
CA SER A 213 2.24 -11.07 -9.87
C SER A 213 1.94 -12.58 -9.85
N ARG A 214 2.12 -13.28 -10.98
CA ARG A 214 1.86 -14.73 -11.07
C ARG A 214 2.65 -15.51 -10.01
N GLY A 215 1.94 -16.32 -9.21
CA GLY A 215 2.53 -17.10 -8.11
C GLY A 215 2.76 -16.32 -6.83
N ALA A 216 2.21 -15.10 -6.70
CA ALA A 216 2.23 -14.36 -5.44
C ALA A 216 1.33 -15.02 -4.38
N THR A 217 1.66 -14.83 -3.10
CA THR A 217 0.81 -15.27 -1.98
C THR A 217 -0.47 -14.43 -1.94
N VAL A 218 -0.35 -13.10 -2.02
CA VAL A 218 -1.52 -12.22 -2.02
C VAL A 218 -1.32 -11.02 -2.92
N VAL A 219 -2.39 -10.64 -3.63
CA VAL A 219 -2.44 -9.43 -4.45
C VAL A 219 -3.46 -8.45 -3.89
N ILE A 220 -3.18 -7.15 -4.07
CA ILE A 220 -4.02 -6.07 -3.55
C ILE A 220 -4.70 -5.37 -4.73
N PHE A 221 -6.02 -5.20 -4.67
CA PHE A 221 -6.78 -4.41 -5.63
C PHE A 221 -7.66 -3.38 -4.94
N GLU A 222 -7.89 -2.26 -5.61
CA GLU A 222 -9.06 -1.42 -5.30
C GLU A 222 -10.33 -2.10 -5.79
N LYS A 223 -11.46 -1.85 -5.13
CA LYS A 223 -12.79 -2.31 -5.56
C LYS A 223 -13.09 -1.97 -7.02
N ARG A 224 -12.71 -0.75 -7.45
CA ARG A 224 -12.85 -0.33 -8.85
C ARG A 224 -12.03 -1.20 -9.80
N GLY A 225 -10.81 -1.56 -9.42
CA GLY A 225 -9.92 -2.43 -10.17
C GLY A 225 -10.52 -3.81 -10.34
N MET A 226 -10.99 -4.41 -9.25
CA MET A 226 -11.68 -5.71 -9.27
C MET A 226 -12.91 -5.69 -10.17
N SER A 227 -13.78 -4.68 -10.04
CA SER A 227 -14.98 -4.53 -10.88
C SER A 227 -14.67 -4.34 -12.38
N LEU A 228 -13.53 -3.74 -12.74
CA LEU A 228 -13.08 -3.66 -14.12
C LEU A 228 -12.64 -5.03 -14.66
N LEU A 229 -11.94 -5.82 -13.86
CA LEU A 229 -11.53 -7.18 -14.21
C LEU A 229 -12.77 -8.09 -14.36
N SER A 230 -13.71 -8.05 -13.42
CA SER A 230 -14.96 -8.82 -13.44
C SER A 230 -15.77 -8.54 -14.72
N ARG A 231 -15.94 -7.27 -15.07
CA ARG A 231 -16.61 -6.87 -16.33
C ARG A 231 -15.88 -7.35 -17.56
N ARG A 232 -14.54 -7.30 -17.58
CA ARG A 232 -13.73 -7.79 -18.71
C ARG A 232 -13.86 -9.31 -18.89
N ILE A 233 -13.99 -10.04 -17.78
CA ILE A 233 -14.16 -11.50 -17.78
C ILE A 233 -15.61 -11.89 -18.04
N GLY A 234 -16.58 -11.00 -17.76
CA GLY A 234 -18.02 -11.26 -17.90
C GLY A 234 -18.61 -12.08 -16.74
N LEU A 235 -18.03 -11.96 -15.56
CA LEU A 235 -18.42 -12.65 -14.34
C LEU A 235 -18.75 -11.62 -13.23
N ASP A 236 -19.40 -12.05 -12.15
CA ASP A 236 -19.47 -11.24 -10.93
C ASP A 236 -18.11 -11.20 -10.21
N ASP A 237 -18.00 -10.38 -9.15
CA ASP A 237 -16.71 -10.14 -8.48
C ASP A 237 -16.18 -11.42 -7.79
N ASP A 238 -17.04 -12.26 -7.19
CA ASP A 238 -16.63 -13.50 -6.52
C ASP A 238 -16.19 -14.58 -7.52
N GLU A 239 -16.96 -14.78 -8.60
CA GLU A 239 -16.59 -15.71 -9.66
C GLU A 239 -15.31 -15.28 -10.39
N ALA A 240 -15.17 -13.97 -10.64
CA ALA A 240 -13.99 -13.40 -11.27
C ALA A 240 -12.76 -13.57 -10.35
N ALA A 241 -12.90 -13.36 -9.04
CA ALA A 241 -11.82 -13.59 -8.08
C ALA A 241 -11.34 -15.04 -8.09
N LYS A 242 -12.27 -16.02 -8.04
CA LYS A 242 -11.94 -17.44 -8.10
C LYS A 242 -11.16 -17.79 -9.37
N ARG A 243 -11.62 -17.28 -10.51
CA ARG A 243 -10.93 -17.50 -11.80
C ARG A 243 -9.54 -16.87 -11.82
N LEU A 244 -9.38 -15.65 -11.30
CA LEU A 244 -8.08 -14.98 -11.25
C LEU A 244 -7.10 -15.68 -10.30
N LEU A 245 -7.55 -16.16 -9.14
CA LEU A 245 -6.75 -16.98 -8.22
C LEU A 245 -6.17 -18.21 -8.93
N GLU A 246 -6.99 -18.93 -9.72
CA GLU A 246 -6.55 -20.09 -10.50
C GLU A 246 -5.60 -19.69 -11.63
N GLU A 247 -6.00 -18.69 -12.46
CA GLU A 247 -5.27 -18.26 -13.64
C GLU A 247 -3.86 -17.79 -13.33
N TYR A 248 -3.71 -17.01 -12.23
CA TYR A 248 -2.43 -16.42 -11.83
C TYR A 248 -1.73 -17.20 -10.69
N SER A 249 -2.33 -18.28 -10.19
CA SER A 249 -1.80 -19.08 -9.09
C SER A 249 -1.54 -18.23 -7.84
N TRP A 250 -2.47 -17.35 -7.49
CA TRP A 250 -2.46 -16.60 -6.24
C TRP A 250 -3.15 -17.41 -5.13
N ASP A 251 -2.70 -17.27 -3.88
CA ASP A 251 -3.39 -17.87 -2.73
C ASP A 251 -4.50 -16.95 -2.21
N GLY A 252 -4.37 -15.64 -2.39
CA GLY A 252 -5.36 -14.67 -1.96
C GLY A 252 -5.42 -13.39 -2.79
N ILE A 253 -6.59 -12.75 -2.79
CA ILE A 253 -6.85 -11.41 -3.31
C ILE A 253 -7.45 -10.57 -2.19
N LEU A 254 -6.84 -9.43 -1.88
CA LEU A 254 -7.39 -8.45 -0.96
C LEU A 254 -7.96 -7.28 -1.76
N VAL A 255 -9.27 -7.06 -1.66
CA VAL A 255 -9.98 -5.98 -2.37
C VAL A 255 -10.31 -4.86 -1.40
N LEU A 256 -9.67 -3.70 -1.57
CA LEU A 256 -9.86 -2.53 -0.74
C LEU A 256 -11.05 -1.71 -1.24
N GLY A 257 -12.09 -1.59 -0.43
CA GLY A 257 -13.31 -0.84 -0.74
C GLY A 257 -13.42 0.52 -0.03
N GLY A 258 -12.40 0.94 0.70
CA GLY A 258 -12.46 2.15 1.52
C GLY A 258 -13.57 2.06 2.57
N ILE A 259 -14.44 3.06 2.62
CA ILE A 259 -15.62 3.07 3.53
C ILE A 259 -16.57 1.89 3.32
N HIS A 260 -16.44 1.16 2.22
CA HIS A 260 -17.23 -0.04 1.93
C HIS A 260 -16.61 -1.32 2.47
N GLY A 261 -15.54 -1.21 3.27
CA GLY A 261 -14.84 -2.35 3.85
C GLY A 261 -13.89 -3.06 2.87
N ILE A 262 -13.45 -4.24 3.27
CA ILE A 262 -12.47 -5.04 2.55
C ILE A 262 -13.05 -6.42 2.27
N HIS A 263 -12.74 -6.99 1.11
CA HIS A 263 -13.04 -8.38 0.78
C HIS A 263 -11.73 -9.17 0.64
N LEU A 264 -11.67 -10.30 1.32
CA LEU A 264 -10.63 -11.31 1.15
C LEU A 264 -11.21 -12.47 0.34
N HIS A 265 -10.64 -12.74 -0.84
CA HIS A 265 -10.91 -13.96 -1.59
C HIS A 265 -9.71 -14.88 -1.46
N GLN A 266 -9.94 -16.12 -1.08
CA GLN A 266 -8.90 -17.14 -0.91
C GLN A 266 -9.20 -18.34 -1.79
N LYS A 267 -8.14 -19.03 -2.21
CA LYS A 267 -8.28 -20.27 -2.95
C LYS A 267 -9.02 -21.31 -2.09
N ASP A 268 -9.99 -21.99 -2.70
CA ASP A 268 -10.79 -23.06 -2.08
C ASP A 268 -11.64 -22.65 -0.84
N HIS A 269 -11.83 -21.33 -0.62
CA HIS A 269 -12.65 -20.80 0.47
C HIS A 269 -13.72 -19.83 -0.06
N ASP A 270 -14.76 -19.62 0.73
CA ASP A 270 -15.71 -18.54 0.49
C ASP A 270 -15.06 -17.17 0.75
N SER A 271 -15.54 -16.15 0.04
CA SER A 271 -15.06 -14.77 0.28
C SER A 271 -15.47 -14.28 1.67
N ILE A 272 -14.54 -13.54 2.30
CA ILE A 272 -14.74 -12.98 3.63
C ILE A 272 -14.85 -11.47 3.50
N PHE A 273 -15.93 -10.91 4.02
CA PHE A 273 -16.15 -9.47 4.08
C PHE A 273 -15.76 -8.94 5.46
N MET A 274 -14.94 -7.90 5.48
CA MET A 274 -14.54 -7.14 6.67
C MET A 274 -15.10 -5.73 6.56
N PRO A 275 -16.09 -5.35 7.40
CA PRO A 275 -16.67 -4.02 7.35
C PRO A 275 -15.65 -2.95 7.77
N CYS A 276 -15.75 -1.76 7.17
CA CYS A 276 -15.01 -0.60 7.63
C CYS A 276 -15.52 -0.18 9.01
N MET A 277 -14.60 -0.05 9.95
CA MET A 277 -14.87 0.39 11.34
C MET A 277 -14.36 1.82 11.60
N ALA A 278 -13.79 2.49 10.59
CA ALA A 278 -13.31 3.86 10.71
C ALA A 278 -14.45 4.82 11.09
N PRO A 279 -14.30 5.68 12.11
CA PRO A 279 -15.32 6.63 12.53
C PRO A 279 -15.54 7.76 11.52
N THR A 280 -14.51 8.06 10.72
CA THR A 280 -14.52 9.03 9.63
C THR A 280 -13.86 8.44 8.39
N ALA A 281 -14.06 9.08 7.24
CA ALA A 281 -13.45 8.68 5.98
C ALA A 281 -12.87 9.91 5.26
N ASP A 282 -12.01 10.62 5.98
CA ASP A 282 -11.48 11.91 5.53
C ASP A 282 -10.38 11.73 4.49
N GLN A 283 -9.77 10.54 4.44
CA GLN A 283 -8.57 10.28 3.66
C GLN A 283 -8.57 8.84 3.09
N GLN A 284 -8.14 8.69 1.83
CA GLN A 284 -8.03 7.37 1.17
C GLN A 284 -6.63 7.10 0.59
N ILE A 285 -5.75 8.11 0.59
CA ILE A 285 -4.38 7.97 0.08
C ILE A 285 -3.57 7.18 1.09
N GLY A 286 -2.82 6.18 0.63
CA GLY A 286 -1.98 5.32 1.47
C GLY A 286 -2.65 4.01 1.93
N MET A 287 -3.91 3.75 1.58
CA MET A 287 -4.58 2.49 1.95
C MET A 287 -3.88 1.25 1.39
N HIS A 288 -3.42 1.28 0.12
CA HIS A 288 -2.65 0.20 -0.49
C HIS A 288 -1.34 -0.04 0.25
N ASP A 289 -0.66 1.05 0.61
CA ASP A 289 0.63 1.01 1.30
C ASP A 289 0.46 0.44 2.72
N ALA A 290 -0.59 0.86 3.44
CA ALA A 290 -0.92 0.32 4.76
C ALA A 290 -1.32 -1.16 4.71
N ALA A 291 -2.09 -1.56 3.69
CA ALA A 291 -2.45 -2.96 3.47
C ALA A 291 -1.21 -3.80 3.17
N ALA A 292 -0.33 -3.35 2.25
CA ALA A 292 0.90 -4.06 1.92
C ALA A 292 1.84 -4.21 3.13
N THR A 293 1.98 -3.14 3.94
CA THR A 293 2.75 -3.15 5.19
C THR A 293 2.20 -4.20 6.16
N SER A 294 0.89 -4.20 6.40
CA SER A 294 0.22 -5.09 7.34
C SER A 294 0.27 -6.55 6.90
N LEU A 295 0.03 -6.80 5.59
CA LEU A 295 0.14 -8.14 5.02
C LEU A 295 1.57 -8.70 5.15
N ALA A 296 2.58 -7.87 4.87
CA ALA A 296 3.98 -8.29 5.02
C ALA A 296 4.33 -8.61 6.47
N ALA A 297 3.85 -7.80 7.42
CA ALA A 297 4.05 -8.03 8.84
C ALA A 297 3.41 -9.34 9.32
N ALA A 298 2.13 -9.55 9.00
CA ALA A 298 1.39 -10.73 9.47
C ALA A 298 1.85 -12.03 8.79
N LEU A 299 1.89 -12.06 7.46
CA LEU A 299 2.32 -13.25 6.71
C LEU A 299 3.79 -13.57 6.95
N GLY A 300 4.65 -12.53 7.03
CA GLY A 300 6.08 -12.70 7.35
C GLY A 300 6.34 -13.25 8.75
N SER A 301 5.38 -13.12 9.66
CA SER A 301 5.44 -13.71 11.00
C SER A 301 4.74 -15.07 11.10
N GLY A 302 4.30 -15.63 9.95
CA GLY A 302 3.70 -16.95 9.87
C GLY A 302 2.21 -17.00 10.22
N LEU A 303 1.52 -15.86 10.29
CA LEU A 303 0.07 -15.81 10.42
C LEU A 303 -0.60 -16.12 9.07
N ASP A 304 -1.86 -16.57 9.13
CA ASP A 304 -2.62 -16.91 7.93
C ASP A 304 -3.18 -15.68 7.19
N LEU A 305 -3.80 -15.92 6.04
CA LEU A 305 -4.37 -14.85 5.20
C LEU A 305 -5.54 -14.13 5.88
N TYR A 306 -6.31 -14.81 6.75
CA TYR A 306 -7.39 -14.18 7.48
C TYR A 306 -6.86 -13.16 8.51
N ASP A 307 -5.89 -13.58 9.32
CA ASP A 307 -5.22 -12.68 10.28
C ASP A 307 -4.57 -11.50 9.55
N ALA A 308 -3.88 -11.77 8.46
CA ALA A 308 -3.21 -10.75 7.65
C ALA A 308 -4.21 -9.74 7.04
N ALA A 309 -5.35 -10.21 6.54
CA ALA A 309 -6.40 -9.34 6.01
C ALA A 309 -7.09 -8.54 7.13
N LEU A 310 -7.27 -9.11 8.32
CA LEU A 310 -7.82 -8.41 9.48
C LEU A 310 -6.88 -7.27 9.94
N LEU A 311 -5.57 -7.52 9.97
CA LEU A 311 -4.59 -6.48 10.27
C LEU A 311 -4.59 -5.38 9.21
N ALA A 312 -4.67 -5.76 7.92
CA ALA A 312 -4.77 -4.81 6.81
C ALA A 312 -6.07 -4.00 6.87
N SER A 313 -7.19 -4.60 7.28
CA SER A 313 -8.46 -3.89 7.50
C SER A 313 -8.32 -2.84 8.61
N ALA A 314 -7.75 -3.21 9.75
CA ALA A 314 -7.50 -2.30 10.85
C ALA A 314 -6.57 -1.13 10.45
N ALA A 315 -5.51 -1.42 9.69
CA ALA A 315 -4.59 -0.40 9.17
C ALA A 315 -5.28 0.54 8.17
N CYS A 316 -6.14 0.03 7.29
CA CYS A 316 -6.94 0.85 6.38
C CYS A 316 -7.93 1.74 7.13
N ASP A 317 -8.55 1.26 8.22
CA ASP A 317 -9.40 2.08 9.08
C ASP A 317 -8.63 3.24 9.72
N CYS A 318 -7.41 3.01 10.18
CA CYS A 318 -6.52 4.07 10.69
C CYS A 318 -6.23 5.10 9.59
N VAL A 319 -5.90 4.67 8.36
CA VAL A 319 -5.64 5.58 7.23
C VAL A 319 -6.87 6.39 6.88
N LEU A 320 -8.06 5.77 6.81
CA LEU A 320 -9.32 6.47 6.53
C LEU A 320 -9.63 7.56 7.55
N SER A 321 -9.25 7.35 8.81
CA SER A 321 -9.45 8.29 9.91
C SER A 321 -8.34 9.34 10.03
N ALA A 322 -7.27 9.23 9.25
CA ALA A 322 -6.16 10.17 9.28
C ALA A 322 -6.56 11.51 8.67
N SER A 323 -5.99 12.60 9.17
CA SER A 323 -6.30 13.95 8.69
C SER A 323 -5.57 14.33 7.41
N THR A 324 -4.49 13.63 7.07
CA THR A 324 -3.63 13.96 5.92
C THR A 324 -3.14 12.71 5.19
N GLY A 325 -2.88 12.82 3.87
CA GLY A 325 -2.29 11.75 3.05
C GLY A 325 -0.80 11.51 3.32
N ARG A 326 -0.19 12.23 4.26
CA ARG A 326 1.18 12.04 4.72
C ARG A 326 1.31 11.00 5.82
N ASP A 327 0.19 10.73 6.50
CA ASP A 327 0.19 9.84 7.63
C ASP A 327 0.42 8.42 7.12
N TYR A 328 1.46 7.78 7.60
CA TYR A 328 1.72 6.37 7.42
C TYR A 328 1.26 5.63 8.66
N ILE A 329 0.94 4.36 8.48
CA ILE A 329 0.55 3.52 9.59
C ILE A 329 1.78 3.22 10.47
N ASP A 330 1.63 3.39 11.77
CA ASP A 330 2.65 3.01 12.75
C ASP A 330 2.11 1.98 13.75
N ARG A 331 3.06 1.28 14.39
CA ARG A 331 2.76 0.19 15.32
C ARG A 331 1.91 0.63 16.51
N ALA A 332 2.16 1.83 17.06
CA ALA A 332 1.45 2.31 18.24
C ALA A 332 -0.01 2.64 17.91
N THR A 333 -0.25 3.37 16.82
CA THR A 333 -1.61 3.70 16.36
C THR A 333 -2.41 2.45 16.05
N LEU A 334 -1.80 1.49 15.33
CA LEU A 334 -2.47 0.24 14.98
C LEU A 334 -2.75 -0.62 16.22
N GLY A 335 -1.82 -0.68 17.18
CA GLY A 335 -2.03 -1.38 18.45
C GLY A 335 -3.23 -0.85 19.23
N LEU A 336 -3.34 0.47 19.37
CA LEU A 336 -4.49 1.11 20.00
C LEU A 336 -5.81 0.79 19.27
N TRP A 337 -5.78 0.73 17.94
CA TRP A 337 -6.96 0.41 17.15
C TRP A 337 -7.38 -1.06 17.32
N LEU A 338 -6.44 -2.01 17.36
CA LEU A 338 -6.73 -3.42 17.65
C LEU A 338 -7.32 -3.59 19.05
N ASP A 339 -6.81 -2.88 20.05
CA ASP A 339 -7.36 -2.89 21.41
C ASP A 339 -8.81 -2.37 21.45
N GLU A 340 -9.11 -1.29 20.71
CA GLU A 340 -10.46 -0.76 20.58
C GLU A 340 -11.41 -1.78 19.93
N LEU A 341 -10.99 -2.42 18.83
CA LEU A 341 -11.77 -3.47 18.17
C LEU A 341 -12.05 -4.65 19.12
N ALA A 342 -11.04 -5.09 19.87
CA ALA A 342 -11.19 -6.16 20.85
C ALA A 342 -12.11 -5.77 22.02
N TRP A 343 -12.11 -4.50 22.41
CA TRP A 343 -13.00 -3.98 23.44
C TRP A 343 -14.45 -3.90 22.97
N GLN A 344 -14.71 -3.43 21.76
CA GLN A 344 -16.05 -3.37 21.15
C GLN A 344 -16.71 -4.74 21.08
N MET A 345 -15.98 -5.80 20.73
CA MET A 345 -16.49 -7.16 20.74
C MET A 345 -16.94 -7.61 22.12
N ARG A 346 -16.14 -7.35 23.16
CA ARG A 346 -16.48 -7.70 24.56
C ARG A 346 -17.71 -7.03 25.10
N ILE A 347 -18.09 -5.86 24.55
CA ILE A 347 -19.31 -5.16 24.96
C ILE A 347 -20.54 -5.71 24.21
N SER A 348 -20.40 -6.09 22.95
CA SER A 348 -21.48 -6.65 22.15
C SER A 348 -21.96 -8.01 22.70
N ASP A 349 -21.11 -8.71 23.43
CA ASP A 349 -21.40 -10.00 24.10
C ASP A 349 -22.17 -9.86 25.43
N ARG A 350 -22.49 -8.63 25.87
CA ARG A 350 -23.26 -8.34 27.09
C ARG A 350 -24.67 -7.86 26.80
#